data_b694720ff3fd3eccdcba7e28e1890616
#
_entry.id   b694720ff3fd3eccdcba7e28e1890616
#
_cell.length_a   1.000
_cell.length_b   1.000
_cell.length_c   1.000
_cell.angle_alpha   90.00
_cell.angle_beta   90.00
_cell.angle_gamma   90.00
#
_symmetry.space_group_name_H-M   'P 1'
#
loop_
_entity.id
_entity.type
_entity.pdbx_description
1 polymer ?
#
loop_
_entity_poly.entity_id
_entity_poly.type
_entity_poly.pdbx_seq_one_letter_code
_entity_poly.pdbx_strand_id
1 'polypeptide(L)'
;MLFRSDTKRAAAAVIDASGGRYVDVAVMAPVNPARMAVPLLVSGPYAEAGAALLADAGFTKVRVVGSEVGRASTIKMLRSVIFKGMEALTAECVLACDRAGVLEEVLGSLGAEWPALADYRLDRMMVHGVRRAAEMEESAKTLEALGIDPLMTRGTIARHRQIGSLNISPIPETLDAKLERLNKA
;
A
#
# COMPACT_ATOMS: atom_id res chain seq x y z
N MET A 1 3.37 12.22 -2.38
CA MET A 1 2.12 12.99 -2.32
C MET A 1 0.98 11.98 -2.31
N LEU A 2 0.22 11.91 -1.22
CA LEU A 2 -0.87 10.95 -1.05
C LEU A 2 -2.16 11.64 -1.47
N PHE A 3 -2.87 11.06 -2.45
CA PHE A 3 -4.03 11.69 -3.04
C PHE A 3 -5.30 10.96 -2.62
N ARG A 4 -6.13 11.61 -1.81
CA ARG A 4 -7.52 11.20 -1.59
C ARG A 4 -8.33 11.44 -2.87
N SER A 5 -9.44 10.72 -3.01
CA SER A 5 -10.40 11.00 -4.08
C SER A 5 -10.86 12.46 -4.10
N ASP A 6 -11.02 13.10 -2.92
CA ASP A 6 -11.38 14.51 -2.79
C ASP A 6 -10.28 15.44 -3.31
N THR A 7 -9.01 15.16 -2.97
CA THR A 7 -7.87 15.92 -3.47
C THR A 7 -7.76 15.79 -5.00
N LYS A 8 -8.07 14.60 -5.53
CA LYS A 8 -8.11 14.37 -6.98
C LYS A 8 -9.23 15.17 -7.65
N ARG A 9 -10.43 15.21 -7.06
CA ARG A 9 -11.56 16.00 -7.55
C ARG A 9 -11.27 17.51 -7.50
N ALA A 10 -10.67 17.99 -6.40
CA ALA A 10 -10.26 19.38 -6.28
C ALA A 10 -9.21 19.77 -7.35
N ALA A 11 -8.20 18.89 -7.57
CA ALA A 11 -7.21 19.12 -8.62
C ALA A 11 -7.83 19.09 -10.02
N ALA A 12 -8.77 18.17 -10.27
CA ALA A 12 -9.50 18.12 -11.54
C ALA A 12 -10.26 19.42 -11.81
N ALA A 13 -10.99 19.95 -10.82
CA ALA A 13 -11.75 21.19 -10.95
C ALA A 13 -10.86 22.39 -11.34
N VAL A 14 -9.65 22.48 -10.76
CA VAL A 14 -8.70 23.56 -11.10
C VAL A 14 -8.17 23.40 -12.53
N ILE A 15 -7.82 22.18 -12.93
CA ILE A 15 -7.29 21.90 -14.26
C ILE A 15 -8.37 22.09 -15.33
N ASP A 16 -9.58 21.61 -15.09
CA ASP A 16 -10.72 21.75 -16.03
C ASP A 16 -11.09 23.24 -16.20
N ALA A 17 -11.08 24.03 -15.11
CA ALA A 17 -11.32 25.48 -15.17
C ALA A 17 -10.29 26.25 -16.01
N SER A 18 -9.06 25.70 -16.14
CA SER A 18 -8.00 26.26 -16.99
C SER A 18 -8.02 25.72 -18.44
N GLY A 19 -9.05 24.95 -18.83
CA GLY A 19 -9.15 24.31 -20.15
C GLY A 19 -8.31 23.04 -20.31
N GLY A 20 -7.73 22.54 -19.23
CA GLY A 20 -6.98 21.29 -19.21
C GLY A 20 -7.89 20.05 -19.18
N ARG A 21 -7.28 18.86 -19.24
CA ARG A 21 -7.98 17.58 -19.17
C ARG A 21 -7.36 16.72 -18.08
N TYR A 22 -8.06 16.60 -16.95
CA TYR A 22 -7.56 15.83 -15.82
C TYR A 22 -7.82 14.33 -16.00
N VAL A 23 -6.80 13.53 -15.70
CA VAL A 23 -6.89 12.05 -15.68
C VAL A 23 -6.35 11.55 -14.34
N ASP A 24 -7.16 10.75 -13.61
CA ASP A 24 -6.72 10.10 -12.38
C ASP A 24 -6.03 8.78 -12.71
N VAL A 25 -4.73 8.67 -12.42
CA VAL A 25 -3.92 7.47 -12.64
C VAL A 25 -3.44 6.91 -11.31
N ALA A 26 -3.67 5.63 -11.06
CA ALA A 26 -3.18 4.89 -9.91
C ALA A 26 -2.20 3.79 -10.34
N VAL A 27 -0.97 3.86 -9.83
CA VAL A 27 0.05 2.81 -10.01
C VAL A 27 -0.20 1.71 -9.00
N MET A 28 -0.43 0.47 -9.44
CA MET A 28 -0.96 -0.63 -8.64
C MET A 28 0.10 -1.61 -8.13
N ALA A 29 1.37 -1.44 -8.48
CA ALA A 29 2.50 -2.24 -8.03
C ALA A 29 3.77 -1.38 -7.94
N PRO A 30 4.87 -1.86 -7.33
CA PRO A 30 6.18 -1.24 -7.47
C PRO A 30 6.58 -1.10 -8.95
N VAL A 31 7.16 0.04 -9.31
CA VAL A 31 7.57 0.29 -10.71
C VAL A 31 8.68 -0.67 -11.13
N ASN A 32 9.66 -0.92 -10.26
CA ASN A 32 10.68 -1.93 -10.50
C ASN A 32 10.24 -3.31 -9.99
N PRO A 33 10.52 -4.40 -10.71
CA PRO A 33 11.26 -4.47 -11.98
C PRO A 33 10.40 -4.24 -13.24
N ALA A 34 9.07 -4.12 -13.10
CA ALA A 34 8.12 -4.12 -14.23
C ALA A 34 8.24 -2.91 -15.18
N ARG A 35 8.78 -1.76 -14.69
CA ARG A 35 8.93 -0.50 -15.44
C ARG A 35 7.63 -0.12 -16.18
N MET A 36 7.64 -0.06 -17.50
CA MET A 36 6.47 0.27 -18.34
C MET A 36 5.37 -0.81 -18.33
N ALA A 37 5.66 -2.01 -17.82
CA ALA A 37 4.66 -3.06 -17.60
C ALA A 37 4.02 -2.99 -16.20
N VAL A 38 4.26 -1.92 -15.42
CA VAL A 38 3.57 -1.73 -14.14
C VAL A 38 2.06 -1.55 -14.38
N PRO A 39 1.18 -2.25 -13.62
CA PRO A 39 -0.25 -2.10 -13.81
C PRO A 39 -0.73 -0.70 -13.40
N LEU A 40 -1.44 -0.04 -14.32
CA LEU A 40 -2.06 1.27 -14.12
C LEU A 40 -3.58 1.15 -14.16
N LEU A 41 -4.26 1.83 -13.25
CA LEU A 41 -5.69 2.11 -13.33
C LEU A 41 -5.88 3.58 -13.71
N VAL A 42 -6.83 3.83 -14.61
CA VAL A 42 -7.12 5.17 -15.13
C VAL A 42 -8.59 5.46 -14.94
N SER A 43 -8.93 6.67 -14.44
CA SER A 43 -10.32 7.10 -14.32
C SER A 43 -10.47 8.60 -14.56
N GLY A 44 -11.70 9.03 -14.78
CA GLY A 44 -12.07 10.42 -15.07
C GLY A 44 -12.75 10.56 -16.44
N PRO A 45 -13.30 11.75 -16.76
CA PRO A 45 -13.99 12.01 -18.03
C PRO A 45 -13.11 11.76 -19.27
N TYR A 46 -11.80 11.92 -19.11
CA TYR A 46 -10.81 11.77 -20.18
C TYR A 46 -9.99 10.47 -20.06
N ALA A 47 -10.51 9.47 -19.32
CA ALA A 47 -9.77 8.24 -19.00
C ALA A 47 -9.35 7.44 -20.25
N GLU A 48 -10.22 7.33 -21.26
CA GLU A 48 -9.90 6.62 -22.49
C GLU A 48 -8.78 7.30 -23.29
N ALA A 49 -8.87 8.62 -23.46
CA ALA A 49 -7.81 9.39 -24.11
C ALA A 49 -6.50 9.34 -23.31
N GLY A 50 -6.57 9.41 -21.98
CA GLY A 50 -5.41 9.26 -21.09
C GLY A 50 -4.78 7.87 -21.18
N ALA A 51 -5.60 6.82 -21.26
CA ALA A 51 -5.11 5.44 -21.43
C ALA A 51 -4.41 5.25 -22.80
N ALA A 52 -4.94 5.83 -23.86
CA ALA A 52 -4.29 5.81 -25.18
C ALA A 52 -2.91 6.50 -25.15
N LEU A 53 -2.82 7.71 -24.56
CA LEU A 53 -1.55 8.42 -24.40
C LEU A 53 -0.53 7.63 -23.58
N LEU A 54 -0.97 6.94 -22.51
CA LEU A 54 -0.09 6.08 -21.71
C LEU A 54 0.38 4.87 -22.51
N ALA A 55 -0.49 4.27 -23.34
CA ALA A 55 -0.11 3.18 -24.23
C ALA A 55 0.91 3.63 -25.28
N ASP A 56 0.71 4.78 -25.90
CA ASP A 56 1.63 5.39 -26.87
C ASP A 56 3.00 5.72 -26.20
N ALA A 57 2.98 6.08 -24.92
CA ALA A 57 4.20 6.26 -24.12
C ALA A 57 4.88 4.93 -23.73
N GLY A 58 4.31 3.77 -24.09
CA GLY A 58 4.90 2.45 -23.87
C GLY A 58 4.39 1.69 -22.65
N PHE A 59 3.37 2.19 -21.91
CA PHE A 59 2.77 1.42 -20.83
C PHE A 59 1.89 0.30 -21.35
N THR A 60 2.21 -0.95 -20.99
CA THR A 60 1.56 -2.14 -21.58
C THR A 60 0.39 -2.69 -20.74
N LYS A 61 0.19 -2.19 -19.52
CA LYS A 61 -0.86 -2.68 -18.61
C LYS A 61 -1.69 -1.50 -18.07
N VAL A 62 -2.42 -0.86 -18.96
CA VAL A 62 -3.32 0.26 -18.63
C VAL A 62 -4.76 -0.24 -18.67
N ARG A 63 -5.54 0.03 -17.63
CA ARG A 63 -6.95 -0.33 -17.53
C ARG A 63 -7.79 0.88 -17.09
N VAL A 64 -8.76 1.25 -17.92
CA VAL A 64 -9.78 2.24 -17.55
C VAL A 64 -10.77 1.59 -16.59
N VAL A 65 -11.10 2.30 -15.49
CA VAL A 65 -11.97 1.81 -14.42
C VAL A 65 -13.22 2.68 -14.21
N GLY A 66 -13.46 3.63 -15.08
CA GLY A 66 -14.68 4.44 -15.11
C GLY A 66 -14.42 5.92 -15.35
N SER A 67 -15.50 6.68 -15.51
CA SER A 67 -15.48 8.10 -15.86
C SER A 67 -15.40 9.05 -14.65
N GLU A 68 -15.47 8.54 -13.42
CA GLU A 68 -15.41 9.36 -12.22
C GLU A 68 -13.97 9.65 -11.80
N VAL A 69 -13.62 10.92 -11.59
CA VAL A 69 -12.34 11.32 -11.02
C VAL A 69 -12.23 10.78 -9.58
N GLY A 70 -11.08 10.16 -9.27
CA GLY A 70 -10.82 9.58 -7.95
C GLY A 70 -11.13 8.09 -7.84
N ARG A 71 -11.82 7.47 -8.81
CA ARG A 71 -12.16 6.05 -8.78
C ARG A 71 -10.92 5.15 -8.78
N ALA A 72 -9.94 5.43 -9.63
CA ALA A 72 -8.68 4.67 -9.66
C ALA A 72 -7.93 4.78 -8.33
N SER A 73 -7.86 5.99 -7.76
CA SER A 73 -7.27 6.24 -6.44
C SER A 73 -8.02 5.53 -5.32
N THR A 74 -9.35 5.53 -5.32
CA THR A 74 -10.18 4.83 -4.34
C THR A 74 -9.92 3.31 -4.35
N ILE A 75 -9.88 2.70 -5.55
CA ILE A 75 -9.53 1.27 -5.70
C ILE A 75 -8.17 0.97 -5.05
N LYS A 76 -7.17 1.81 -5.31
CA LYS A 76 -5.84 1.67 -4.70
C LYS A 76 -5.87 1.80 -3.17
N MET A 77 -6.60 2.77 -2.63
CA MET A 77 -6.70 2.98 -1.18
C MET A 77 -7.37 1.79 -0.49
N LEU A 78 -8.50 1.33 -0.99
CA LEU A 78 -9.22 0.18 -0.42
C LEU A 78 -8.40 -1.12 -0.52
N ARG A 79 -7.72 -1.36 -1.65
CA ARG A 79 -6.79 -2.48 -1.77
C ARG A 79 -5.67 -2.42 -0.73
N SER A 80 -5.17 -1.22 -0.41
CA SER A 80 -4.11 -1.01 0.59
C SER A 80 -4.52 -1.47 1.99
N VAL A 81 -5.79 -1.43 2.33
CA VAL A 81 -6.32 -1.92 3.63
C VAL A 81 -5.94 -3.38 3.84
N ILE A 82 -6.17 -4.23 2.84
CA ILE A 82 -5.82 -5.66 2.94
C ILE A 82 -4.30 -5.85 2.95
N PHE A 83 -3.57 -5.34 1.95
CA PHE A 83 -2.14 -5.64 1.82
C PHE A 83 -1.31 -5.18 3.01
N LYS A 84 -1.53 -3.95 3.48
CA LYS A 84 -0.78 -3.41 4.62
C LYS A 84 -1.35 -3.87 5.96
N GLY A 85 -2.64 -4.17 6.01
CA GLY A 85 -3.26 -4.83 7.16
C GLY A 85 -2.65 -6.21 7.42
N MET A 86 -2.46 -7.00 6.37
CA MET A 86 -1.78 -8.30 6.47
C MET A 86 -0.32 -8.18 6.91
N GLU A 87 0.39 -7.14 6.47
CA GLU A 87 1.76 -6.87 6.95
C GLU A 87 1.76 -6.60 8.46
N ALA A 88 0.89 -5.72 8.93
CA ALA A 88 0.78 -5.36 10.35
C ALA A 88 0.37 -6.55 11.23
N LEU A 89 -0.63 -7.31 10.79
CA LEU A 89 -1.10 -8.52 11.49
C LEU A 89 -0.02 -9.59 11.55
N THR A 90 0.70 -9.82 10.44
CA THR A 90 1.82 -10.75 10.41
C THR A 90 2.92 -10.33 11.39
N ALA A 91 3.29 -9.06 11.42
CA ALA A 91 4.31 -8.57 12.35
C ALA A 91 3.90 -8.80 13.82
N GLU A 92 2.64 -8.55 14.16
CA GLU A 92 2.10 -8.80 15.50
C GLU A 92 2.17 -10.29 15.87
N CYS A 93 1.74 -11.15 14.97
CA CYS A 93 1.76 -12.60 15.16
C CYS A 93 3.19 -13.13 15.35
N VAL A 94 4.12 -12.83 14.43
CA VAL A 94 5.48 -13.40 14.48
C VAL A 94 6.28 -12.88 15.66
N LEU A 95 6.09 -11.62 16.07
CA LEU A 95 6.71 -11.08 17.29
C LEU A 95 6.20 -11.79 18.55
N ALA A 96 4.91 -12.11 18.62
CA ALA A 96 4.33 -12.86 19.73
C ALA A 96 4.82 -14.33 19.72
N CYS A 97 4.83 -14.96 18.55
CA CYS A 97 5.30 -16.35 18.39
C CYS A 97 6.78 -16.51 18.76
N ASP A 98 7.64 -15.59 18.35
CA ASP A 98 9.06 -15.58 18.69
C ASP A 98 9.26 -15.47 20.20
N ARG A 99 8.57 -14.54 20.86
CA ARG A 99 8.62 -14.41 22.34
C ARG A 99 8.07 -15.62 23.08
N ALA A 100 7.12 -16.32 22.50
CA ALA A 100 6.54 -17.55 23.07
C ALA A 100 7.33 -18.82 22.72
N GLY A 101 8.32 -18.74 21.83
CA GLY A 101 9.12 -19.87 21.38
C GLY A 101 8.34 -20.87 20.52
N VAL A 102 7.35 -20.43 19.74
CA VAL A 102 6.44 -21.28 18.94
C VAL A 102 6.35 -20.81 17.48
N LEU A 103 7.37 -20.09 17.00
CA LEU A 103 7.36 -19.48 15.67
C LEU A 103 7.25 -20.52 14.54
N GLU A 104 8.05 -21.58 14.61
CA GLU A 104 8.08 -22.63 13.58
C GLU A 104 6.75 -23.38 13.49
N GLU A 105 6.16 -23.74 14.63
CA GLU A 105 4.89 -24.45 14.69
C GLU A 105 3.75 -23.63 14.11
N VAL A 106 3.69 -22.35 14.47
CA VAL A 106 2.62 -21.44 13.96
C VAL A 106 2.78 -21.20 12.48
N LEU A 107 3.97 -20.82 12.01
CA LEU A 107 4.21 -20.57 10.59
C LEU A 107 4.02 -21.85 9.76
N GLY A 108 4.47 -22.99 10.24
CA GLY A 108 4.27 -24.29 9.60
C GLY A 108 2.80 -24.69 9.46
N SER A 109 1.97 -24.35 10.45
CA SER A 109 0.52 -24.61 10.40
C SER A 109 -0.24 -23.76 9.38
N LEU A 110 0.32 -22.61 9.00
CA LEU A 110 -0.29 -21.70 8.04
C LEU A 110 0.04 -22.04 6.57
N GLY A 111 1.12 -22.79 6.35
CA GLY A 111 1.55 -23.24 5.01
C GLY A 111 3.02 -22.91 4.73
N ALA A 112 3.59 -23.63 3.78
CA ALA A 112 5.03 -23.59 3.48
C ALA A 112 5.55 -22.21 3.01
N GLU A 113 4.70 -21.37 2.46
CA GLU A 113 5.05 -20.02 1.99
C GLU A 113 5.14 -18.98 3.12
N TRP A 114 4.58 -19.26 4.30
CA TRP A 114 4.44 -18.27 5.35
C TRP A 114 5.76 -17.75 5.95
N PRO A 115 6.81 -18.56 6.14
CA PRO A 115 8.09 -18.04 6.61
C PRO A 115 8.65 -16.96 5.66
N ALA A 116 8.62 -17.20 4.35
CA ALA A 116 9.08 -16.23 3.36
C ALA A 116 8.16 -15.00 3.28
N LEU A 117 6.85 -15.18 3.43
CA LEU A 117 5.89 -14.07 3.49
C LEU A 117 6.08 -13.21 4.74
N ALA A 118 6.33 -13.81 5.89
CA ALA A 118 6.58 -13.11 7.14
C ALA A 118 7.86 -12.27 7.04
N ASP A 119 8.94 -12.87 6.53
CA ASP A 119 10.20 -12.17 6.29
C ASP A 119 10.01 -10.95 5.37
N TYR A 120 9.40 -11.16 4.20
CA TYR A 120 9.11 -10.09 3.24
C TYR A 120 8.25 -8.98 3.85
N ARG A 121 7.22 -9.32 4.64
CA ARG A 121 6.31 -8.35 5.25
C ARG A 121 7.01 -7.50 6.30
N LEU A 122 7.85 -8.10 7.15
CA LEU A 122 8.68 -7.36 8.11
C LEU A 122 9.65 -6.43 7.40
N ASP A 123 10.33 -6.92 6.36
CA ASP A 123 11.22 -6.10 5.53
C ASP A 123 10.52 -4.84 5.00
N ARG A 124 9.32 -5.01 4.44
CA ARG A 124 8.51 -3.88 3.94
C ARG A 124 8.17 -2.87 5.04
N MET A 125 7.96 -3.30 6.27
CA MET A 125 7.66 -2.41 7.39
C MET A 125 8.91 -1.72 7.91
N MET A 126 10.04 -2.42 8.02
CA MET A 126 11.31 -1.85 8.47
C MET A 126 11.81 -0.78 7.49
N VAL A 127 11.78 -1.06 6.18
CA VAL A 127 12.27 -0.14 5.13
C VAL A 127 11.32 1.04 4.88
N HIS A 128 10.00 0.81 4.94
CA HIS A 128 9.01 1.78 4.45
C HIS A 128 7.90 2.11 5.45
N GLY A 129 7.99 1.66 6.70
CA GLY A 129 6.87 1.69 7.66
C GLY A 129 6.28 3.08 7.86
N VAL A 130 7.10 4.11 8.07
CA VAL A 130 6.63 5.49 8.27
C VAL A 130 5.84 5.99 7.05
N ARG A 131 6.37 5.81 5.83
CA ARG A 131 5.67 6.19 4.60
C ARG A 131 4.38 5.40 4.41
N ARG A 132 4.40 4.09 4.71
CA ARG A 132 3.23 3.21 4.59
C ARG A 132 2.16 3.54 5.63
N ALA A 133 2.54 3.96 6.84
CA ALA A 133 1.60 4.49 7.83
C ALA A 133 0.86 5.72 7.30
N ALA A 134 1.58 6.69 6.73
CA ALA A 134 0.97 7.86 6.11
C ALA A 134 0.04 7.52 4.92
N GLU A 135 0.40 6.52 4.11
CA GLU A 135 -0.50 6.01 3.06
C GLU A 135 -1.78 5.39 3.65
N MET A 136 -1.69 4.70 4.80
CA MET A 136 -2.84 4.11 5.47
C MET A 136 -3.73 5.14 6.16
N GLU A 137 -3.21 6.30 6.59
CA GLU A 137 -4.02 7.42 7.05
C GLU A 137 -4.98 7.92 5.95
N GLU A 138 -4.52 7.96 4.71
CA GLU A 138 -5.40 8.31 3.58
C GLU A 138 -6.45 7.22 3.29
N SER A 139 -6.09 5.94 3.51
CA SER A 139 -7.05 4.84 3.42
C SER A 139 -8.10 4.91 4.53
N ALA A 140 -7.71 5.28 5.76
CA ALA A 140 -8.62 5.47 6.89
C ALA A 140 -9.65 6.56 6.59
N LYS A 141 -9.21 7.73 6.10
CA LYS A 141 -10.11 8.82 5.68
C LYS A 141 -11.05 8.41 4.55
N THR A 142 -10.59 7.54 3.65
CA THR A 142 -11.46 6.99 2.59
C THR A 142 -12.56 6.10 3.17
N LEU A 143 -12.24 5.25 4.15
CA LEU A 143 -13.21 4.42 4.86
C LEU A 143 -14.22 5.27 5.64
N GLU A 144 -13.76 6.29 6.37
CA GLU A 144 -14.61 7.24 7.11
C GLU A 144 -15.58 7.96 6.18
N ALA A 145 -15.13 8.41 5.00
CA ALA A 145 -15.99 9.03 3.99
C ALA A 145 -17.05 8.08 3.42
N LEU A 146 -16.81 6.76 3.52
CA LEU A 146 -17.77 5.71 3.15
C LEU A 146 -18.65 5.26 4.32
N GLY A 147 -18.55 5.91 5.49
CA GLY A 147 -19.32 5.55 6.70
C GLY A 147 -18.79 4.31 7.42
N ILE A 148 -17.58 3.87 7.14
CA ILE A 148 -16.94 2.69 7.76
C ILE A 148 -15.91 3.16 8.78
N ASP A 149 -16.06 2.76 10.06
CA ASP A 149 -15.05 3.03 11.07
C ASP A 149 -13.76 2.21 10.79
N PRO A 150 -12.59 2.87 10.59
CA PRO A 150 -11.38 2.20 10.17
C PRO A 150 -10.58 1.57 11.33
N LEU A 151 -11.21 0.79 12.21
CA LEU A 151 -10.62 0.20 13.41
C LEU A 151 -9.31 -0.55 13.11
N MET A 152 -9.36 -1.53 12.21
CA MET A 152 -8.19 -2.33 11.85
C MET A 152 -7.14 -1.50 11.10
N THR A 153 -7.57 -0.53 10.31
CA THR A 153 -6.68 0.39 9.59
C THR A 153 -5.90 1.28 10.56
N ARG A 154 -6.52 1.76 11.65
CA ARG A 154 -5.82 2.52 12.71
C ARG A 154 -4.74 1.67 13.39
N GLY A 155 -5.03 0.39 13.70
CA GLY A 155 -4.04 -0.56 14.21
C GLY A 155 -2.89 -0.76 13.22
N THR A 156 -3.21 -0.91 11.93
CA THR A 156 -2.22 -1.01 10.84
C THR A 156 -1.31 0.22 10.80
N ILE A 157 -1.87 1.43 10.88
CA ILE A 157 -1.11 2.69 10.92
C ILE A 157 -0.11 2.69 12.10
N ALA A 158 -0.62 2.34 13.30
CA ALA A 158 0.20 2.32 14.51
C ALA A 158 1.36 1.33 14.38
N ARG A 159 1.12 0.09 13.93
CA ARG A 159 2.15 -0.93 13.77
C ARG A 159 3.19 -0.56 12.72
N HIS A 160 2.79 -0.06 11.57
CA HIS A 160 3.71 0.40 10.54
C HIS A 160 4.59 1.55 11.02
N ARG A 161 4.00 2.52 11.73
CA ARG A 161 4.75 3.65 12.29
C ARG A 161 5.72 3.18 13.36
N GLN A 162 5.30 2.32 14.27
CA GLN A 162 6.13 1.76 15.33
C GLN A 162 7.40 1.12 14.73
N ILE A 163 7.25 0.15 13.85
CA ILE A 163 8.40 -0.57 13.26
C ILE A 163 9.25 0.37 12.39
N GLY A 164 8.61 1.18 11.54
CA GLY A 164 9.33 2.07 10.64
C GLY A 164 10.12 3.17 11.36
N SER A 165 9.67 3.62 12.53
CA SER A 165 10.36 4.66 13.31
C SER A 165 11.62 4.16 14.03
N LEU A 166 11.83 2.85 14.09
CA LEU A 166 13.07 2.29 14.65
C LEU A 166 14.29 2.58 13.78
N ASN A 167 14.10 2.95 12.52
CA ASN A 167 15.15 3.32 11.57
C ASN A 167 16.31 2.30 11.52
N ILE A 168 15.96 1.02 11.53
CA ILE A 168 16.94 -0.07 11.55
C ILE A 168 17.74 -0.06 10.24
N SER A 169 19.05 0.01 10.36
CA SER A 169 20.00 -0.01 9.22
C SER A 169 21.32 -0.63 9.67
N PRO A 170 21.91 -1.57 8.92
CA PRO A 170 21.29 -2.24 7.76
C PRO A 170 20.09 -3.10 8.15
N ILE A 171 19.21 -3.40 7.20
CA ILE A 171 18.09 -4.33 7.43
C ILE A 171 18.67 -5.75 7.54
N PRO A 172 18.31 -6.53 8.58
CA PRO A 172 18.75 -7.91 8.70
C PRO A 172 18.22 -8.79 7.56
N GLU A 173 19.01 -9.79 7.14
CA GLU A 173 18.70 -10.58 5.95
C GLU A 173 17.66 -11.70 6.20
N THR A 174 17.55 -12.20 7.44
CA THR A 174 16.67 -13.32 7.78
C THR A 174 15.55 -12.92 8.73
N LEU A 175 14.46 -13.69 8.73
CA LEU A 175 13.33 -13.49 9.63
C LEU A 175 13.77 -13.45 11.10
N ASP A 176 14.58 -14.42 11.53
CA ASP A 176 15.06 -14.54 12.92
C ASP A 176 15.89 -13.31 13.33
N ALA A 177 16.80 -12.87 12.47
CA ALA A 177 17.60 -11.67 12.73
C ALA A 177 16.76 -10.41 12.78
N LYS A 178 15.69 -10.31 11.99
CA LYS A 178 14.71 -9.20 12.05
C LYS A 178 13.94 -9.23 13.37
N LEU A 179 13.48 -10.41 13.80
CA LEU A 179 12.76 -10.58 15.07
C LEU A 179 13.65 -10.25 16.26
N GLU A 180 14.88 -10.77 16.28
CA GLU A 180 15.86 -10.44 17.30
C GLU A 180 16.09 -8.91 17.41
N ARG A 181 16.21 -8.24 16.27
CA ARG A 181 16.41 -6.80 16.24
C ARG A 181 15.21 -6.02 16.74
N LEU A 182 13.99 -6.47 16.37
CA LEU A 182 12.74 -5.84 16.79
C LEU A 182 12.42 -6.07 18.27
N ASN A 183 12.81 -7.21 18.85
CA ASN A 183 12.59 -7.52 20.25
C ASN A 183 13.55 -6.78 21.20
N LYS A 184 14.68 -6.27 20.67
CA LYS A 184 15.66 -5.47 21.43
C LYS A 184 15.37 -3.95 21.37
N ALA A 185 14.44 -3.51 20.52
CA ALA A 185 14.10 -2.10 20.31
C ALA A 185 12.88 -1.68 21.12
#